data_e74bd1eb7510106d1474cbbc976bcb83
#
_entry.id   e74bd1eb7510106d1474cbbc976bcb83
#
_cell.length_a   1.000
_cell.length_b   1.000
_cell.length_c   1.000
_cell.angle_alpha   90.00
_cell.angle_beta   90.00
_cell.angle_gamma   90.00
#
_symmetry.space_group_name_H-M   'P 1'
#
loop_
_entity.id
_entity.type
_entity.pdbx_description
1 polymer ?
#
loop_
_entity_poly.entity_id
_entity_poly.type
_entity_poly.pdbx_seq_one_letter_code
_entity_poly.pdbx_strand_id
1 'polypeptide(L)'
;MSKMKIAFHSYQLGDRGTEICLYKYAKYNREILGNDSIIISTSSRPTPSFDRFKDFETILYPDVWINDGKNESLRSTLEDICEKSGVDTFYAIKGGEDDGFMPTNTKRLAHCIFRMDQPHGDVYSGVCKYISEKHGGTHPYVHHILEKEAPNIENDFREEFGIPKDALVLGRHGGYDTFNLGFTHGAITSALESRSDLWFVFLNTRPFVKHERVIYLPWTMDEEYKAKFVNTCDAMMHARYDGEIFSLSTAEFSIRNKPVITWNPPNPPGHYDTGHIYVMGEDAIYYKDESELLFILINLDKKEINNLEWGKYCEDYTAKKVMNEFNEVYLK
;
A
#
# COMPACT_ATOMS: atom_id res chain seq x y z
N MET A 1 25.70 5.52 -18.69
CA MET A 1 25.82 6.29 -17.45
C MET A 1 26.64 5.48 -16.48
N SER A 2 27.42 6.12 -15.60
CA SER A 2 28.12 5.39 -14.52
C SER A 2 27.06 4.80 -13.58
N LYS A 3 27.31 3.59 -13.07
CA LYS A 3 26.47 2.90 -12.12
C LYS A 3 26.44 3.73 -10.82
N MET A 4 25.25 4.13 -10.37
CA MET A 4 25.06 4.87 -9.10
C MET A 4 24.82 3.92 -7.95
N LYS A 5 25.21 4.29 -6.74
CA LYS A 5 24.86 3.60 -5.50
C LYS A 5 23.81 4.40 -4.73
N ILE A 6 22.62 3.85 -4.61
CA ILE A 6 21.48 4.48 -3.94
C ILE A 6 21.23 3.79 -2.60
N ALA A 7 21.20 4.58 -1.52
CA ALA A 7 20.75 4.12 -0.22
C ALA A 7 19.25 4.33 -0.09
N PHE A 8 18.50 3.25 0.14
CA PHE A 8 17.08 3.25 0.38
C PHE A 8 16.78 3.19 1.88
N HIS A 9 16.17 4.24 2.41
CA HIS A 9 15.94 4.39 3.84
C HIS A 9 14.45 4.35 4.19
N SER A 10 14.14 3.58 5.24
CA SER A 10 12.93 3.68 6.04
C SER A 10 13.29 3.54 7.52
N TYR A 11 12.51 4.17 8.41
CA TYR A 11 12.70 4.07 9.86
C TYR A 11 12.54 2.66 10.43
N GLN A 12 11.93 1.76 9.68
CA GLN A 12 11.76 0.36 10.07
C GLN A 12 11.71 -0.50 8.80
N LEU A 13 12.00 -1.79 8.94
CA LEU A 13 11.82 -2.78 7.87
C LEU A 13 10.68 -3.71 8.25
N GLY A 14 9.46 -3.15 8.23
CA GLY A 14 8.24 -3.82 8.60
C GLY A 14 7.45 -4.38 7.42
N ASP A 15 6.18 -4.72 7.68
CA ASP A 15 5.26 -5.35 6.73
C ASP A 15 4.21 -4.37 6.21
N ARG A 16 4.40 -3.10 6.48
CA ARG A 16 3.48 -2.07 6.02
C ARG A 16 3.75 -1.73 4.56
N GLY A 17 2.76 -1.13 3.92
CA GLY A 17 2.85 -0.74 2.52
C GLY A 17 4.10 0.07 2.17
N THR A 18 4.56 0.93 3.08
CA THR A 18 5.76 1.76 2.92
C THR A 18 7.02 0.91 2.69
N GLU A 19 7.24 -0.10 3.52
CA GLU A 19 8.42 -0.96 3.45
C GLU A 19 8.35 -1.92 2.26
N ILE A 20 7.14 -2.37 1.90
CA ILE A 20 6.92 -3.13 0.66
C ILE A 20 7.30 -2.29 -0.56
N CYS A 21 6.89 -1.01 -0.59
CA CYS A 21 7.27 -0.09 -1.67
C CYS A 21 8.77 0.19 -1.69
N LEU A 22 9.40 0.42 -0.53
CA LEU A 22 10.84 0.60 -0.42
C LEU A 22 11.59 -0.59 -1.05
N TYR A 23 11.18 -1.80 -0.68
CA TYR A 23 11.76 -3.02 -1.24
C TYR A 23 11.64 -3.06 -2.76
N LYS A 24 10.46 -2.78 -3.31
CA LYS A 24 10.22 -2.78 -4.76
C LYS A 24 11.09 -1.73 -5.48
N TYR A 25 11.20 -0.52 -4.95
CA TYR A 25 12.08 0.50 -5.53
C TYR A 25 13.55 0.07 -5.48
N ALA A 26 14.04 -0.46 -4.36
CA ALA A 26 15.43 -0.93 -4.25
C ALA A 26 15.72 -2.10 -5.21
N LYS A 27 14.78 -3.05 -5.34
CA LYS A 27 14.85 -4.18 -6.25
C LYS A 27 14.95 -3.72 -7.71
N TYR A 28 13.99 -2.90 -8.14
CA TYR A 28 13.91 -2.49 -9.54
C TYR A 28 14.91 -1.40 -9.93
N ASN A 29 15.46 -0.66 -8.96
CA ASN A 29 16.63 0.17 -9.20
C ASN A 29 17.83 -0.70 -9.66
N ARG A 30 17.99 -1.91 -9.13
CA ARG A 30 19.00 -2.86 -9.57
C ARG A 30 18.64 -3.54 -10.90
N GLU A 31 17.43 -4.06 -10.99
CA GLU A 31 17.00 -4.93 -12.09
C GLU A 31 16.66 -4.17 -13.38
N ILE A 32 16.08 -2.96 -13.28
CA ILE A 32 15.63 -2.16 -14.43
C ILE A 32 16.62 -1.03 -14.74
N LEU A 33 17.09 -0.31 -13.72
CA LEU A 33 17.96 0.85 -13.92
C LEU A 33 19.46 0.50 -13.90
N GLY A 34 19.82 -0.72 -13.44
CA GLY A 34 21.21 -1.20 -13.41
C GLY A 34 22.07 -0.54 -12.33
N ASN A 35 21.50 0.20 -11.38
CA ASN A 35 22.20 0.84 -10.28
C ASN A 35 22.43 -0.14 -9.11
N ASP A 36 23.26 0.25 -8.13
CA ASP A 36 23.39 -0.46 -6.87
C ASP A 36 22.38 0.05 -5.86
N SER A 37 21.88 -0.85 -5.02
CA SER A 37 20.94 -0.52 -3.94
C SER A 37 21.47 -1.09 -2.63
N ILE A 38 21.52 -0.26 -1.59
CA ILE A 38 21.70 -0.67 -0.20
C ILE A 38 20.50 -0.22 0.62
N ILE A 39 20.26 -0.93 1.71
CA ILE A 39 19.17 -0.60 2.64
C ILE A 39 19.74 0.00 3.92
N ILE A 40 19.19 1.11 4.38
CA ILE A 40 19.58 1.73 5.65
C ILE A 40 18.33 1.85 6.52
N SER A 41 18.38 1.36 7.75
CA SER A 41 17.25 1.41 8.69
C SER A 41 17.71 1.36 10.14
N THR A 42 16.79 1.60 11.07
CA THR A 42 17.08 1.47 12.51
C THR A 42 17.18 0.00 12.94
N SER A 43 18.02 -0.27 13.92
CA SER A 43 18.17 -1.58 14.55
C SER A 43 17.12 -1.88 15.62
N SER A 44 16.31 -0.89 16.04
CA SER A 44 15.43 -0.98 17.20
C SER A 44 14.17 -1.84 16.98
N ARG A 45 13.86 -2.15 15.74
CA ARG A 45 12.63 -2.87 15.38
C ARG A 45 12.89 -3.97 14.35
N PRO A 46 13.56 -5.08 14.76
CA PRO A 46 13.60 -6.25 13.91
C PRO A 46 12.17 -6.79 13.77
N THR A 47 11.67 -6.83 12.55
CA THR A 47 10.35 -7.40 12.25
C THR A 47 10.51 -8.64 11.39
N PRO A 48 9.51 -9.54 11.35
CA PRO A 48 9.56 -10.73 10.49
C PRO A 48 9.85 -10.43 9.02
N SER A 49 9.52 -9.24 8.51
CA SER A 49 9.76 -8.85 7.11
C SER A 49 11.21 -8.48 6.79
N PHE A 50 12.11 -8.50 7.76
CA PHE A 50 13.54 -8.29 7.51
C PHE A 50 14.09 -9.28 6.49
N ASP A 51 13.58 -10.50 6.44
CA ASP A 51 13.97 -11.52 5.47
C ASP A 51 13.74 -11.09 4.01
N ARG A 52 12.79 -10.20 3.76
CA ARG A 52 12.54 -9.64 2.42
C ARG A 52 13.76 -8.87 1.88
N PHE A 53 14.55 -8.27 2.76
CA PHE A 53 15.71 -7.47 2.41
C PHE A 53 17.04 -8.24 2.40
N LYS A 54 17.02 -9.57 2.65
CA LYS A 54 18.23 -10.42 2.79
C LYS A 54 19.21 -10.36 1.61
N ASP A 55 18.72 -10.07 0.41
CA ASP A 55 19.52 -10.00 -0.81
C ASP A 55 20.17 -8.62 -1.02
N PHE A 56 19.95 -7.69 -0.08
CA PHE A 56 20.56 -6.37 -0.08
C PHE A 56 21.62 -6.25 1.00
N GLU A 57 22.68 -5.47 0.70
CA GLU A 57 23.53 -4.92 1.75
C GLU A 57 22.66 -4.07 2.66
N THR A 58 22.49 -4.46 3.93
CA THR A 58 21.62 -3.77 4.89
C THR A 58 22.45 -3.26 6.06
N ILE A 59 22.40 -1.95 6.27
CA ILE A 59 23.11 -1.26 7.34
C ILE A 59 22.09 -0.79 8.37
N LEU A 60 22.23 -1.26 9.61
CA LEU A 60 21.36 -0.87 10.72
C LEU A 60 22.09 0.10 11.62
N TYR A 61 21.43 1.22 11.93
CA TYR A 61 21.90 2.19 12.91
C TYR A 61 21.08 2.08 14.22
N PRO A 62 21.66 2.45 15.39
CA PRO A 62 20.94 2.50 16.64
C PRO A 62 19.76 3.47 16.56
N ASP A 63 18.64 3.13 17.21
CA ASP A 63 17.50 4.04 17.33
C ASP A 63 17.87 5.22 18.23
N VAL A 64 18.15 6.34 17.61
CA VAL A 64 18.50 7.59 18.31
C VAL A 64 17.37 8.58 18.07
N TRP A 65 16.21 8.31 18.66
CA TRP A 65 15.15 9.32 18.78
C TRP A 65 15.58 10.36 19.82
N ILE A 66 16.39 11.31 19.39
CA ILE A 66 16.60 12.52 20.17
C ILE A 66 15.51 13.50 19.76
N ASN A 67 14.62 13.77 20.66
CA ASN A 67 13.48 14.67 20.46
C ASN A 67 13.92 16.15 20.53
N ASP A 68 15.03 16.48 19.87
CA ASP A 68 15.60 17.84 19.80
C ASP A 68 15.03 18.65 18.62
N GLY A 69 14.08 18.07 17.88
CA GLY A 69 13.40 18.68 16.74
C GLY A 69 14.27 18.83 15.48
N LYS A 70 15.54 18.44 15.50
CA LYS A 70 16.45 18.59 14.36
C LYS A 70 17.17 17.31 13.94
N ASN A 71 17.09 16.23 14.74
CA ASN A 71 17.75 14.94 14.47
C ASN A 71 19.22 15.03 14.01
N GLU A 72 19.99 15.98 14.53
CA GLU A 72 21.38 16.22 14.09
C GLU A 72 22.29 15.01 14.32
N SER A 73 22.12 14.30 15.43
CA SER A 73 22.88 13.10 15.72
C SER A 73 22.59 11.96 14.73
N LEU A 74 21.32 11.77 14.36
CA LEU A 74 20.93 10.79 13.37
C LEU A 74 21.47 11.19 11.99
N ARG A 75 21.35 12.47 11.62
CA ARG A 75 21.90 12.98 10.36
C ARG A 75 23.40 12.71 10.24
N SER A 76 24.19 13.04 11.28
CA SER A 76 25.63 12.77 11.31
C SER A 76 25.95 11.28 11.17
N THR A 77 25.18 10.42 11.84
CA THR A 77 25.32 8.96 11.71
C THR A 77 25.06 8.50 10.26
N LEU A 78 24.02 9.03 9.61
CA LEU A 78 23.69 8.70 8.24
C LEU A 78 24.72 9.25 7.23
N GLU A 79 25.26 10.44 7.48
CA GLU A 79 26.37 11.02 6.71
C GLU A 79 27.61 10.11 6.74
N ASP A 80 27.99 9.64 7.91
CA ASP A 80 29.10 8.70 8.09
C ASP A 80 28.84 7.36 7.36
N ILE A 81 27.63 6.85 7.43
CA ILE A 81 27.25 5.61 6.72
C ILE A 81 27.34 5.82 5.21
N CYS A 82 26.78 6.90 4.70
CA CYS A 82 26.79 7.22 3.27
C CYS A 82 28.21 7.37 2.73
N GLU A 83 29.08 8.08 3.45
CA GLU A 83 30.48 8.28 3.07
C GLU A 83 31.25 6.95 3.04
N LYS A 84 31.18 6.14 4.11
CA LYS A 84 31.85 4.85 4.22
C LYS A 84 31.39 3.82 3.18
N SER A 85 30.12 3.91 2.79
CA SER A 85 29.51 3.02 1.82
C SER A 85 29.59 3.52 0.38
N GLY A 86 30.11 4.71 0.14
CA GLY A 86 30.20 5.31 -1.20
C GLY A 86 28.83 5.55 -1.83
N VAL A 87 27.88 6.08 -1.06
CA VAL A 87 26.52 6.37 -1.52
C VAL A 87 26.48 7.67 -2.31
N ASP A 88 25.98 7.61 -3.53
CA ASP A 88 25.78 8.80 -4.39
C ASP A 88 24.47 9.53 -4.06
N THR A 89 23.44 8.77 -3.72
CA THR A 89 22.07 9.27 -3.51
C THR A 89 21.41 8.60 -2.34
N PHE A 90 20.81 9.40 -1.46
CA PHE A 90 20.02 8.95 -0.32
C PHE A 90 18.52 9.13 -0.61
N TYR A 91 17.80 8.03 -0.72
CA TYR A 91 16.36 7.99 -0.92
C TYR A 91 15.65 7.64 0.39
N ALA A 92 14.74 8.50 0.84
CA ALA A 92 13.91 8.27 2.00
C ALA A 92 12.42 8.26 1.63
N ILE A 93 11.74 7.13 1.92
CA ILE A 93 10.29 7.09 1.90
C ILE A 93 9.79 7.45 3.30
N LYS A 94 8.94 8.49 3.41
CA LYS A 94 8.61 9.09 4.70
C LYS A 94 7.23 9.77 4.70
N GLY A 95 6.78 10.26 5.87
CA GLY A 95 5.48 10.92 6.03
C GLY A 95 5.32 12.19 5.20
N GLY A 96 6.39 12.97 5.09
CA GLY A 96 6.45 14.23 4.35
C GLY A 96 6.90 15.43 5.18
N GLU A 97 7.08 15.26 6.50
CA GLU A 97 7.63 16.27 7.41
C GLU A 97 9.13 16.45 7.19
N ASP A 98 9.62 17.69 7.32
CA ASP A 98 11.05 17.98 7.44
C ASP A 98 11.52 17.73 8.87
N ASP A 99 11.93 16.52 9.14
CA ASP A 99 12.42 16.04 10.43
C ASP A 99 13.95 16.14 10.58
N GLY A 100 14.64 16.71 9.58
CA GLY A 100 16.04 17.10 9.63
C GLY A 100 17.07 15.96 9.65
N PHE A 101 16.69 14.69 9.46
CA PHE A 101 17.63 13.56 9.56
C PHE A 101 18.39 13.27 8.26
N MET A 102 17.92 13.74 7.12
CA MET A 102 18.53 13.38 5.83
C MET A 102 19.97 13.89 5.71
N PRO A 103 20.94 13.02 5.31
CA PRO A 103 22.33 13.38 5.21
C PRO A 103 22.55 14.49 4.18
N THR A 104 23.50 15.40 4.42
CA THR A 104 23.76 16.57 3.56
C THR A 104 24.92 16.34 2.59
N ASN A 105 25.67 15.26 2.74
CA ASN A 105 26.82 14.91 1.92
C ASN A 105 26.49 14.04 0.70
N THR A 106 25.19 13.82 0.41
CA THR A 106 24.70 13.07 -0.75
C THR A 106 23.53 13.79 -1.40
N LYS A 107 23.14 13.43 -2.62
CA LYS A 107 21.86 13.85 -3.21
C LYS A 107 20.71 13.24 -2.40
N ARG A 108 19.73 14.06 -2.02
CA ARG A 108 18.63 13.68 -1.11
C ARG A 108 17.29 13.64 -1.82
N LEU A 109 16.63 12.49 -1.75
CA LEU A 109 15.33 12.27 -2.35
C LEU A 109 14.31 11.98 -1.26
N ALA A 110 13.37 12.90 -1.05
CA ALA A 110 12.26 12.72 -0.10
C ALA A 110 11.00 12.29 -0.87
N HIS A 111 10.55 11.06 -0.63
CA HIS A 111 9.35 10.48 -1.23
C HIS A 111 8.23 10.40 -0.20
N CYS A 112 7.22 11.26 -0.33
CA CYS A 112 6.27 11.61 0.70
C CYS A 112 4.94 10.87 0.56
N ILE A 113 4.47 10.24 1.67
CA ILE A 113 3.29 9.37 1.67
C ILE A 113 2.02 10.14 2.03
N PHE A 114 2.08 11.04 3.05
CA PHE A 114 0.87 11.60 3.65
C PHE A 114 0.68 13.10 3.43
N ARG A 115 1.78 13.84 3.32
CA ARG A 115 1.74 15.29 3.19
C ARG A 115 2.89 15.83 2.34
N MET A 116 2.70 17.02 1.74
CA MET A 116 3.69 17.70 0.91
C MET A 116 3.73 19.22 1.17
N ASP A 117 3.61 19.62 2.42
CA ASP A 117 3.59 21.03 2.87
C ASP A 117 4.89 21.48 3.54
N GLN A 118 5.92 20.61 3.61
CA GLN A 118 7.25 20.93 4.14
C GLN A 118 8.35 20.47 3.18
N PRO A 119 8.56 21.19 2.05
CA PRO A 119 9.55 20.80 1.07
C PRO A 119 10.96 20.74 1.64
N HIS A 120 11.64 19.60 1.45
CA HIS A 120 13.02 19.36 1.89
C HIS A 120 13.71 18.32 1.01
N GLY A 121 15.03 18.19 1.18
CA GLY A 121 15.85 17.39 0.27
C GLY A 121 16.16 18.13 -1.04
N ASP A 122 16.81 17.47 -1.97
CA ASP A 122 17.13 18.03 -3.29
C ASP A 122 16.00 17.75 -4.28
N VAL A 123 15.25 16.64 -4.07
CA VAL A 123 13.98 16.36 -4.74
C VAL A 123 12.95 15.98 -3.68
N TYR A 124 11.84 16.69 -3.68
CA TYR A 124 10.69 16.47 -2.80
C TYR A 124 9.50 16.04 -3.66
N SER A 125 9.00 14.84 -3.49
CA SER A 125 7.99 14.24 -4.37
C SER A 125 6.93 13.47 -3.61
N GLY A 126 5.74 13.31 -4.19
CA GLY A 126 4.66 12.50 -3.65
C GLY A 126 4.68 11.07 -4.18
N VAL A 127 4.05 10.13 -3.45
CA VAL A 127 3.91 8.71 -3.86
C VAL A 127 2.86 8.49 -4.93
N CYS A 128 2.12 9.51 -5.31
CA CYS A 128 1.15 9.46 -6.41
C CYS A 128 0.74 10.88 -6.82
N LYS A 129 0.10 10.98 -7.98
CA LYS A 129 -0.41 12.24 -8.52
C LYS A 129 -1.40 12.92 -7.57
N TYR A 130 -2.27 12.14 -6.93
CA TYR A 130 -3.28 12.65 -6.00
C TYR A 130 -2.68 13.52 -4.87
N ILE A 131 -1.64 13.01 -4.18
CA ILE A 131 -1.04 13.78 -3.07
C ILE A 131 -0.34 15.05 -3.56
N SER A 132 0.29 15.01 -4.74
CA SER A 132 0.88 16.21 -5.34
C SER A 132 -0.21 17.27 -5.63
N GLU A 133 -1.30 16.89 -6.28
CA GLU A 133 -2.42 17.79 -6.59
C GLU A 133 -3.12 18.33 -5.34
N LYS A 134 -3.32 17.49 -4.33
CA LYS A 134 -3.89 17.86 -3.01
C LYS A 134 -3.06 19.00 -2.35
N HIS A 135 -1.76 19.04 -2.60
CA HIS A 135 -0.84 20.04 -2.08
C HIS A 135 -0.39 21.07 -3.14
N GLY A 136 -1.23 21.38 -4.11
CA GLY A 136 -1.05 22.46 -5.07
C GLY A 136 -0.37 22.07 -6.39
N GLY A 137 -0.02 20.80 -6.60
CA GLY A 137 0.47 20.27 -7.87
C GLY A 137 1.85 20.77 -8.33
N THR A 138 2.60 21.43 -7.45
CA THR A 138 3.91 22.03 -7.79
C THR A 138 5.08 21.07 -7.66
N HIS A 139 4.90 20.00 -6.91
CA HIS A 139 5.93 18.98 -6.67
C HIS A 139 5.69 17.76 -7.57
N PRO A 140 6.76 17.13 -8.06
CA PRO A 140 6.65 15.89 -8.81
C PRO A 140 6.11 14.73 -7.95
N TYR A 141 5.79 13.65 -8.62
CA TYR A 141 5.41 12.39 -7.95
C TYR A 141 6.06 11.20 -8.64
N VAL A 142 6.18 10.11 -7.91
CA VAL A 142 6.57 8.78 -8.42
C VAL A 142 5.61 7.76 -7.83
N HIS A 143 4.91 7.04 -8.67
CA HIS A 143 3.89 6.11 -8.23
C HIS A 143 4.46 4.87 -7.52
N HIS A 144 3.65 4.24 -6.68
CA HIS A 144 3.95 2.92 -6.16
C HIS A 144 3.88 1.86 -7.26
N ILE A 145 4.77 0.88 -7.16
CA ILE A 145 4.83 -0.23 -8.11
C ILE A 145 3.77 -1.27 -7.74
N LEU A 146 2.87 -1.58 -8.68
CA LEU A 146 1.87 -2.63 -8.53
C LEU A 146 2.30 -3.89 -9.28
N GLU A 147 2.24 -5.02 -8.59
CA GLU A 147 2.53 -6.34 -9.11
C GLU A 147 1.63 -7.37 -8.45
N LYS A 148 1.30 -8.42 -9.21
CA LYS A 148 0.67 -9.60 -8.62
C LYS A 148 1.72 -10.33 -7.78
N GLU A 149 1.57 -10.28 -6.46
CA GLU A 149 2.35 -11.14 -5.58
C GLU A 149 1.97 -12.61 -5.85
N ALA A 150 2.95 -13.51 -5.85
CA ALA A 150 2.75 -14.92 -6.17
C ALA A 150 1.85 -15.17 -7.42
N PRO A 151 2.24 -14.68 -8.62
CA PRO A 151 1.35 -14.69 -9.80
C PRO A 151 0.97 -16.09 -10.30
N ASN A 152 1.73 -17.11 -9.92
CA ASN A 152 1.50 -18.51 -10.34
C ASN A 152 0.53 -19.25 -9.39
N ILE A 153 0.07 -18.63 -8.31
CA ILE A 153 -0.88 -19.21 -7.38
C ILE A 153 -2.31 -18.94 -7.89
N GLU A 154 -2.98 -20.02 -8.34
CA GLU A 154 -4.36 -19.97 -8.83
C GLU A 154 -5.37 -20.59 -7.87
N ASN A 155 -4.90 -21.41 -6.90
CA ASN A 155 -5.76 -22.02 -5.91
C ASN A 155 -6.30 -21.00 -4.90
N ASP A 156 -7.38 -21.36 -4.21
CA ASP A 156 -8.11 -20.55 -3.25
C ASP A 156 -8.37 -21.34 -1.95
N PHE A 157 -9.09 -20.75 -1.01
CA PHE A 157 -9.48 -21.34 0.27
C PHE A 157 -10.93 -21.84 0.30
N ARG A 158 -11.68 -21.85 -0.81
CA ARG A 158 -13.11 -22.18 -0.79
C ARG A 158 -13.39 -23.58 -0.27
N GLU A 159 -12.65 -24.58 -0.76
CA GLU A 159 -12.79 -25.96 -0.28
C GLU A 159 -12.40 -26.11 1.19
N GLU A 160 -11.29 -25.51 1.61
CA GLU A 160 -10.78 -25.56 2.98
C GLU A 160 -11.78 -24.98 4.00
N PHE A 161 -12.48 -23.90 3.62
CA PHE A 161 -13.45 -23.23 4.50
C PHE A 161 -14.90 -23.65 4.24
N GLY A 162 -15.14 -24.63 3.37
CA GLY A 162 -16.50 -25.10 3.06
C GLY A 162 -17.36 -24.05 2.34
N ILE A 163 -16.75 -23.12 1.63
CA ILE A 163 -17.45 -22.07 0.87
C ILE A 163 -18.00 -22.68 -0.43
N PRO A 164 -19.32 -22.62 -0.71
CA PRO A 164 -19.89 -23.13 -1.95
C PRO A 164 -19.27 -22.47 -3.19
N LYS A 165 -19.11 -23.20 -4.28
CA LYS A 165 -18.49 -22.70 -5.52
C LYS A 165 -19.25 -21.53 -6.14
N ASP A 166 -20.57 -21.52 -6.01
CA ASP A 166 -21.48 -20.51 -6.48
C ASP A 166 -21.65 -19.32 -5.51
N ALA A 167 -21.13 -19.42 -4.28
CA ALA A 167 -21.19 -18.34 -3.30
C ALA A 167 -20.47 -17.08 -3.80
N LEU A 168 -21.07 -15.92 -3.54
CA LEU A 168 -20.43 -14.62 -3.67
C LEU A 168 -19.57 -14.36 -2.43
N VAL A 169 -18.28 -14.18 -2.61
CA VAL A 169 -17.32 -13.96 -1.52
C VAL A 169 -16.74 -12.57 -1.59
N LEU A 170 -16.94 -11.78 -0.53
CA LEU A 170 -16.34 -10.47 -0.39
C LEU A 170 -15.19 -10.53 0.61
N GLY A 171 -14.03 -10.03 0.21
CA GLY A 171 -12.83 -10.06 1.01
C GLY A 171 -12.38 -8.68 1.48
N ARG A 172 -11.57 -8.67 2.52
CA ARG A 172 -10.89 -7.44 2.96
C ARG A 172 -9.56 -7.77 3.63
N HIS A 173 -8.51 -7.04 3.29
CA HIS A 173 -7.30 -6.98 4.11
C HIS A 173 -6.78 -5.55 4.25
N GLY A 174 -5.88 -5.34 5.21
CA GLY A 174 -5.30 -4.04 5.52
C GLY A 174 -4.90 -3.94 7.00
N GLY A 175 -4.77 -2.74 7.54
CA GLY A 175 -4.50 -2.54 8.97
C GLY A 175 -5.62 -3.11 9.85
N TYR A 176 -5.26 -3.76 10.98
CA TYR A 176 -6.20 -4.49 11.85
C TYR A 176 -7.44 -3.67 12.24
N ASP A 177 -7.27 -2.38 12.53
CA ASP A 177 -8.33 -1.47 12.99
C ASP A 177 -8.88 -0.55 11.90
N THR A 178 -8.53 -0.75 10.62
CA THR A 178 -8.89 0.19 9.55
C THR A 178 -10.16 -0.18 8.77
N PHE A 179 -10.89 -1.23 9.17
CA PHE A 179 -12.26 -1.49 8.74
C PHE A 179 -13.22 -0.87 9.75
N ASN A 180 -13.31 0.47 9.75
CA ASN A 180 -13.78 1.26 10.89
C ASN A 180 -14.95 2.20 10.57
N LEU A 181 -15.64 2.01 9.45
CA LEU A 181 -16.94 2.64 9.20
C LEU A 181 -18.04 1.84 9.91
N GLY A 182 -18.51 2.31 11.05
CA GLY A 182 -19.43 1.56 11.93
C GLY A 182 -20.71 1.08 11.25
N PHE A 183 -21.31 1.87 10.35
CA PHE A 183 -22.52 1.50 9.64
C PHE A 183 -22.32 0.31 8.67
N THR A 184 -21.08 0.06 8.21
CA THR A 184 -20.81 -1.07 7.31
C THR A 184 -21.01 -2.42 8.02
N HIS A 185 -20.79 -2.45 9.34
CA HIS A 185 -21.01 -3.67 10.13
C HIS A 185 -22.50 -4.03 10.18
N GLY A 186 -23.38 -3.03 10.31
CA GLY A 186 -24.84 -3.20 10.25
C GLY A 186 -25.31 -3.68 8.89
N ALA A 187 -24.88 -3.02 7.82
CA ALA A 187 -25.21 -3.39 6.44
C ALA A 187 -24.78 -4.84 6.12
N ILE A 188 -23.56 -5.26 6.52
CA ILE A 188 -23.07 -6.63 6.33
C ILE A 188 -23.94 -7.64 7.09
N THR A 189 -24.29 -7.35 8.35
CA THR A 189 -25.14 -8.25 9.15
C THR A 189 -26.52 -8.41 8.51
N SER A 190 -27.17 -7.31 8.10
CA SER A 190 -28.46 -7.33 7.42
C SER A 190 -28.43 -8.05 6.07
N ALA A 191 -27.34 -7.89 5.32
CA ALA A 191 -27.16 -8.59 4.05
C ALA A 191 -27.00 -10.11 4.24
N LEU A 192 -26.28 -10.56 5.26
CA LEU A 192 -26.15 -11.98 5.62
C LEU A 192 -27.50 -12.61 6.00
N GLU A 193 -28.40 -11.85 6.64
CA GLU A 193 -29.75 -12.31 6.94
C GLU A 193 -30.65 -12.39 5.69
N SER A 194 -30.39 -11.51 4.70
CA SER A 194 -31.23 -11.35 3.52
C SER A 194 -30.89 -12.30 2.37
N ARG A 195 -29.62 -12.82 2.28
CA ARG A 195 -29.21 -13.72 1.23
C ARG A 195 -28.25 -14.80 1.73
N SER A 196 -28.47 -16.03 1.31
CA SER A 196 -27.76 -17.21 1.80
C SER A 196 -26.45 -17.53 1.08
N ASP A 197 -26.23 -16.95 -0.09
CA ASP A 197 -25.05 -17.18 -0.95
C ASP A 197 -23.91 -16.18 -0.70
N LEU A 198 -24.10 -15.19 0.18
CA LEU A 198 -23.11 -14.16 0.49
C LEU A 198 -22.18 -14.61 1.63
N TRP A 199 -20.87 -14.52 1.40
CA TRP A 199 -19.81 -14.86 2.32
C TRP A 199 -18.82 -13.70 2.48
N PHE A 200 -18.16 -13.63 3.63
CA PHE A 200 -17.10 -12.67 3.89
C PHE A 200 -15.85 -13.37 4.40
N VAL A 201 -14.68 -12.95 3.90
CA VAL A 201 -13.37 -13.40 4.38
C VAL A 201 -12.52 -12.17 4.70
N PHE A 202 -12.21 -11.98 5.97
CA PHE A 202 -11.47 -10.85 6.48
C PHE A 202 -10.07 -11.27 6.91
N LEU A 203 -9.04 -10.80 6.21
CA LEU A 203 -7.64 -11.00 6.58
C LEU A 203 -7.19 -9.81 7.44
N ASN A 204 -6.57 -10.07 8.59
CA ASN A 204 -6.06 -9.04 9.49
C ASN A 204 -7.10 -7.94 9.80
N THR A 205 -8.29 -8.34 10.21
CA THR A 205 -9.39 -7.41 10.51
C THR A 205 -9.95 -7.72 11.90
N ARG A 206 -10.20 -6.67 12.69
CA ARG A 206 -10.85 -6.81 13.99
C ARG A 206 -12.25 -7.43 13.81
N PRO A 207 -12.55 -8.57 14.45
CA PRO A 207 -13.87 -9.18 14.38
C PRO A 207 -14.97 -8.23 14.91
N PHE A 208 -16.07 -8.14 14.16
CA PHE A 208 -17.22 -7.28 14.52
C PHE A 208 -18.56 -8.05 14.50
N VAL A 209 -18.62 -9.22 13.87
CA VAL A 209 -19.78 -10.10 13.84
C VAL A 209 -19.34 -11.54 13.92
N LYS A 210 -20.12 -12.40 14.60
CA LYS A 210 -19.95 -13.86 14.60
C LYS A 210 -21.05 -14.49 13.76
N HIS A 211 -20.69 -15.06 12.62
CA HIS A 211 -21.62 -15.71 11.69
C HIS A 211 -20.92 -16.83 10.94
N GLU A 212 -21.62 -17.93 10.60
CA GLU A 212 -21.03 -19.08 9.90
C GLU A 212 -20.44 -18.77 8.53
N ARG A 213 -20.95 -17.73 7.87
CA ARG A 213 -20.48 -17.23 6.57
C ARG A 213 -19.53 -16.04 6.66
N VAL A 214 -18.94 -15.81 7.83
CA VAL A 214 -17.91 -14.78 8.06
C VAL A 214 -16.66 -15.41 8.65
N ILE A 215 -15.57 -15.36 7.91
CA ILE A 215 -14.29 -15.98 8.26
C ILE A 215 -13.27 -14.88 8.54
N TYR A 216 -12.58 -14.99 9.67
CA TYR A 216 -11.48 -14.11 10.04
C TYR A 216 -10.16 -14.85 9.99
N LEU A 217 -9.25 -14.36 9.15
CA LEU A 217 -7.90 -14.89 8.99
C LEU A 217 -6.89 -14.02 9.72
N PRO A 218 -5.84 -14.62 10.30
CA PRO A 218 -4.79 -13.86 10.97
C PRO A 218 -3.99 -13.05 9.95
N TRP A 219 -3.23 -12.08 10.45
CA TRP A 219 -2.21 -11.39 9.67
C TRP A 219 -1.15 -12.38 9.13
N THR A 220 -0.68 -12.13 7.93
CA THR A 220 0.37 -12.94 7.28
C THR A 220 1.29 -12.10 6.41
N MET A 221 2.54 -12.55 6.29
CA MET A 221 3.52 -12.06 5.30
C MET A 221 3.62 -12.99 4.09
N ASP A 222 3.08 -14.18 4.19
CA ASP A 222 3.14 -15.19 3.14
C ASP A 222 2.37 -14.69 1.90
N GLU A 223 3.11 -14.42 0.83
CA GLU A 223 2.56 -13.90 -0.43
C GLU A 223 1.67 -14.95 -1.12
N GLU A 224 1.96 -16.25 -0.98
CA GLU A 224 1.13 -17.32 -1.51
C GLU A 224 -0.21 -17.40 -0.75
N TYR A 225 -0.14 -17.28 0.57
CA TYR A 225 -1.35 -17.23 1.41
C TYR A 225 -2.23 -16.02 1.06
N LYS A 226 -1.64 -14.84 0.87
CA LYS A 226 -2.37 -13.64 0.42
C LYS A 226 -2.97 -13.84 -0.97
N ALA A 227 -2.22 -14.43 -1.89
CA ALA A 227 -2.72 -14.72 -3.24
C ALA A 227 -3.94 -15.66 -3.19
N LYS A 228 -3.88 -16.76 -2.42
CA LYS A 228 -5.03 -17.66 -2.18
C LYS A 228 -6.21 -16.92 -1.57
N PHE A 229 -5.97 -16.05 -0.58
CA PHE A 229 -7.01 -15.23 0.02
C PHE A 229 -7.71 -14.36 -1.04
N VAL A 230 -6.96 -13.61 -1.86
CA VAL A 230 -7.56 -12.76 -2.90
C VAL A 230 -8.28 -13.61 -3.95
N ASN A 231 -7.74 -14.77 -4.33
CA ASN A 231 -8.38 -15.70 -5.27
C ASN A 231 -9.70 -16.24 -4.73
N THR A 232 -9.82 -16.45 -3.41
CA THR A 232 -11.07 -16.88 -2.75
C THR A 232 -12.21 -15.88 -2.95
N CYS A 233 -11.88 -14.58 -3.02
CA CYS A 233 -12.83 -13.48 -3.07
C CYS A 233 -13.27 -13.16 -4.49
N ASP A 234 -14.51 -12.76 -4.66
CA ASP A 234 -15.05 -12.24 -5.94
C ASP A 234 -14.91 -10.71 -6.00
N ALA A 235 -14.93 -10.01 -4.85
CA ALA A 235 -14.74 -8.56 -4.74
C ALA A 235 -14.10 -8.19 -3.39
N MET A 236 -13.60 -6.96 -3.30
CA MET A 236 -13.11 -6.39 -2.04
C MET A 236 -14.16 -5.51 -1.37
N MET A 237 -14.31 -5.66 -0.05
CA MET A 237 -14.96 -4.65 0.80
C MET A 237 -13.92 -3.70 1.38
N HIS A 238 -14.05 -2.42 1.09
CA HIS A 238 -13.21 -1.37 1.65
C HIS A 238 -14.07 -0.37 2.43
N ALA A 239 -13.73 -0.15 3.71
CA ALA A 239 -14.53 0.67 4.64
C ALA A 239 -13.63 1.39 5.65
N ARG A 240 -12.79 2.30 5.18
CA ARG A 240 -11.88 3.08 6.00
C ARG A 240 -12.40 4.52 6.17
N TYR A 241 -12.55 4.96 7.42
CA TYR A 241 -13.07 6.28 7.78
C TYR A 241 -12.17 7.44 7.29
N ASP A 242 -10.84 7.25 7.33
CA ASP A 242 -9.87 8.28 6.89
C ASP A 242 -9.63 8.26 5.37
N GLY A 243 -10.20 7.29 4.64
CA GLY A 243 -9.84 7.07 3.24
C GLY A 243 -8.40 6.60 3.04
N GLU A 244 -7.86 6.78 1.85
CA GLU A 244 -6.50 6.33 1.49
C GLU A 244 -5.85 7.32 0.52
N ILE A 245 -4.55 7.55 0.69
CA ILE A 245 -3.76 8.32 -0.29
C ILE A 245 -3.55 7.53 -1.58
N PHE A 246 -3.27 6.22 -1.48
CA PHE A 246 -3.09 5.33 -2.63
C PHE A 246 -3.83 4.00 -2.46
N SER A 247 -3.64 3.31 -1.35
CA SER A 247 -4.21 2.00 -1.01
C SER A 247 -3.65 0.82 -1.82
N LEU A 248 -2.55 0.23 -1.31
CA LEU A 248 -2.02 -1.01 -1.89
C LEU A 248 -3.01 -2.16 -1.78
N SER A 249 -3.80 -2.24 -0.72
CA SER A 249 -4.76 -3.33 -0.52
C SER A 249 -5.88 -3.34 -1.57
N THR A 250 -6.39 -2.18 -1.96
CA THR A 250 -7.38 -2.09 -3.06
C THR A 250 -6.73 -2.43 -4.40
N ALA A 251 -5.49 -2.01 -4.61
CA ALA A 251 -4.75 -2.31 -5.82
C ALA A 251 -4.46 -3.81 -5.98
N GLU A 252 -4.17 -4.54 -4.89
CA GLU A 252 -3.93 -5.99 -4.91
C GLU A 252 -5.16 -6.79 -5.38
N PHE A 253 -6.37 -6.34 -5.05
CA PHE A 253 -7.61 -6.91 -5.59
C PHE A 253 -7.81 -6.54 -7.06
N SER A 254 -7.66 -5.28 -7.38
CA SER A 254 -7.91 -4.76 -8.72
C SER A 254 -6.96 -5.35 -9.77
N ILE A 255 -5.66 -5.51 -9.46
CA ILE A 255 -4.69 -6.13 -10.37
C ILE A 255 -5.01 -7.62 -10.66
N ARG A 256 -5.85 -8.24 -9.84
CA ARG A 256 -6.40 -9.58 -10.03
C ARG A 256 -7.81 -9.56 -10.65
N ASN A 257 -8.19 -8.44 -11.24
CA ASN A 257 -9.50 -8.21 -11.85
C ASN A 257 -10.68 -8.41 -10.88
N LYS A 258 -10.51 -7.98 -9.62
CA LYS A 258 -11.54 -8.03 -8.58
C LYS A 258 -12.03 -6.61 -8.29
N PRO A 259 -13.35 -6.31 -8.39
CA PRO A 259 -13.86 -4.99 -8.06
C PRO A 259 -13.66 -4.65 -6.58
N VAL A 260 -13.55 -3.37 -6.32
CA VAL A 260 -13.49 -2.82 -4.96
C VAL A 260 -14.79 -2.10 -4.66
N ILE A 261 -15.48 -2.53 -3.59
CA ILE A 261 -16.67 -1.86 -3.07
C ILE A 261 -16.19 -0.89 -1.99
N THR A 262 -16.27 0.41 -2.23
CA THR A 262 -15.66 1.42 -1.36
C THR A 262 -16.57 2.60 -1.07
N TRP A 263 -16.36 3.22 0.08
CA TRP A 263 -17.08 4.41 0.51
C TRP A 263 -16.66 5.65 -0.28
N ASN A 264 -17.65 6.35 -0.84
CA ASN A 264 -17.46 7.62 -1.54
C ASN A 264 -18.61 8.58 -1.17
N PRO A 265 -18.56 9.20 0.02
CA PRO A 265 -19.62 10.07 0.46
C PRO A 265 -19.64 11.38 -0.35
N PRO A 266 -20.84 11.99 -0.57
CA PRO A 266 -20.97 13.25 -1.31
C PRO A 266 -20.31 14.44 -0.59
N ASN A 267 -20.18 14.37 0.74
CA ASN A 267 -19.55 15.37 1.59
C ASN A 267 -18.56 14.66 2.53
N PRO A 268 -17.37 14.32 2.07
CA PRO A 268 -16.40 13.62 2.88
C PRO A 268 -15.94 14.49 4.05
N PRO A 269 -15.60 13.87 5.21
CA PRO A 269 -14.91 14.58 6.28
C PRO A 269 -13.62 15.24 5.77
N GLY A 270 -13.26 16.38 6.33
CA GLY A 270 -12.09 17.15 5.85
C GLY A 270 -10.74 16.41 5.93
N HIS A 271 -10.65 15.35 6.73
CA HIS A 271 -9.48 14.48 6.83
C HIS A 271 -9.52 13.26 5.88
N TYR A 272 -10.63 13.05 5.15
CA TYR A 272 -10.83 11.90 4.29
C TYR A 272 -10.01 12.01 3.01
N ASP A 273 -9.12 11.06 2.81
CA ASP A 273 -8.31 10.98 1.60
C ASP A 273 -9.00 10.17 0.50
N THR A 274 -9.19 10.79 -0.64
CA THR A 274 -9.85 10.20 -1.81
C THR A 274 -8.86 9.63 -2.84
N GLY A 275 -7.60 9.43 -2.50
CA GLY A 275 -6.57 8.98 -3.42
C GLY A 275 -6.87 7.61 -4.05
N HIS A 276 -7.43 6.67 -3.28
CA HIS A 276 -7.88 5.39 -3.82
C HIS A 276 -9.04 5.54 -4.82
N ILE A 277 -9.97 6.48 -4.59
CA ILE A 277 -11.04 6.81 -5.53
C ILE A 277 -10.48 7.45 -6.79
N TYR A 278 -9.52 8.37 -6.62
CA TYR A 278 -8.82 9.02 -7.73
C TYR A 278 -8.10 8.01 -8.64
N VAL A 279 -7.47 6.99 -8.04
CA VAL A 279 -6.76 5.94 -8.76
C VAL A 279 -7.71 4.98 -9.47
N MET A 280 -8.77 4.53 -8.79
CA MET A 280 -9.70 3.54 -9.33
C MET A 280 -10.68 4.13 -10.36
N GLY A 281 -11.01 5.42 -10.25
CA GLY A 281 -11.94 6.10 -11.16
C GLY A 281 -13.27 5.36 -11.28
N GLU A 282 -13.61 4.91 -12.49
CA GLU A 282 -14.84 4.15 -12.77
C GLU A 282 -14.69 2.63 -12.51
N ASP A 283 -13.48 2.14 -12.22
CA ASP A 283 -13.18 0.73 -12.00
C ASP A 283 -13.44 0.31 -10.54
N ALA A 284 -14.50 0.85 -9.90
CA ALA A 284 -14.91 0.49 -8.55
C ALA A 284 -16.43 0.61 -8.38
N ILE A 285 -16.94 -0.02 -7.33
CA ILE A 285 -18.35 0.05 -6.92
C ILE A 285 -18.43 0.97 -5.70
N TYR A 286 -19.12 2.09 -5.82
CA TYR A 286 -19.19 3.10 -4.78
C TYR A 286 -20.48 3.03 -3.97
N TYR A 287 -20.38 3.29 -2.66
CA TYR A 287 -21.52 3.51 -1.79
C TYR A 287 -21.34 4.78 -0.96
N LYS A 288 -22.42 5.45 -0.64
CA LYS A 288 -22.44 6.72 0.11
C LYS A 288 -22.76 6.52 1.58
N ASP A 289 -23.66 5.59 1.86
CA ASP A 289 -24.24 5.34 3.18
C ASP A 289 -24.59 3.86 3.39
N GLU A 290 -25.14 3.55 4.55
CA GLU A 290 -25.56 2.19 4.94
C GLU A 290 -26.61 1.61 3.98
N SER A 291 -27.59 2.41 3.56
CA SER A 291 -28.70 1.96 2.72
C SER A 291 -28.22 1.58 1.32
N GLU A 292 -27.33 2.39 0.73
CA GLU A 292 -26.75 2.12 -0.57
C GLU A 292 -25.81 0.90 -0.50
N LEU A 293 -25.00 0.78 0.56
CA LEU A 293 -24.17 -0.41 0.76
C LEU A 293 -25.03 -1.67 0.89
N LEU A 294 -26.07 -1.63 1.71
CA LEU A 294 -26.98 -2.78 1.87
C LEU A 294 -27.66 -3.15 0.54
N PHE A 295 -28.09 -2.17 -0.23
CA PHE A 295 -28.66 -2.38 -1.57
C PHE A 295 -27.64 -3.09 -2.49
N ILE A 296 -26.39 -2.63 -2.52
CA ILE A 296 -25.31 -3.25 -3.29
C ILE A 296 -25.11 -4.70 -2.84
N LEU A 297 -24.93 -4.94 -1.54
CA LEU A 297 -24.67 -6.28 -1.00
C LEU A 297 -25.81 -7.28 -1.29
N ILE A 298 -27.08 -6.83 -1.30
CA ILE A 298 -28.23 -7.67 -1.62
C ILE A 298 -28.32 -7.99 -3.11
N ASN A 299 -27.99 -7.03 -3.98
CA ASN A 299 -28.23 -7.15 -5.43
C ASN A 299 -26.97 -7.50 -6.24
N LEU A 300 -25.78 -7.51 -5.62
CA LEU A 300 -24.54 -7.79 -6.35
C LEU A 300 -24.55 -9.20 -6.93
N ASP A 301 -24.42 -9.30 -8.26
CA ASP A 301 -24.39 -10.56 -8.99
C ASP A 301 -22.94 -10.98 -9.29
N LYS A 302 -22.59 -12.18 -8.85
CA LYS A 302 -21.25 -12.75 -9.04
C LYS A 302 -20.86 -12.87 -10.52
N LYS A 303 -21.82 -13.21 -11.39
CA LYS A 303 -21.53 -13.39 -12.81
C LYS A 303 -21.32 -12.05 -13.50
N GLU A 304 -22.10 -11.03 -13.11
CA GLU A 304 -21.95 -9.68 -13.65
C GLU A 304 -20.57 -9.12 -13.33
N ILE A 305 -20.15 -9.16 -12.05
CA ILE A 305 -18.85 -8.61 -11.65
C ILE A 305 -17.67 -9.37 -12.26
N ASN A 306 -17.78 -10.69 -12.44
CA ASN A 306 -16.71 -11.50 -13.02
C ASN A 306 -16.59 -11.35 -14.55
N ASN A 307 -17.59 -10.79 -15.21
CA ASN A 307 -17.59 -10.53 -16.66
C ASN A 307 -17.04 -9.14 -17.04
N LEU A 308 -16.73 -8.30 -16.05
CA LEU A 308 -16.21 -6.94 -16.25
C LEU A 308 -14.70 -6.88 -16.04
N GLU A 309 -14.11 -5.81 -16.55
CA GLU A 309 -12.69 -5.50 -16.32
C GLU A 309 -12.57 -4.41 -15.25
N TRP A 310 -11.83 -4.71 -14.16
CA TRP A 310 -11.71 -3.88 -12.97
C TRP A 310 -10.29 -3.38 -12.68
N GLY A 311 -9.35 -3.63 -13.54
CA GLY A 311 -7.94 -3.37 -13.28
C GLY A 311 -7.24 -2.57 -14.37
N LYS A 312 -7.95 -1.79 -15.16
CA LYS A 312 -7.37 -1.05 -16.30
C LYS A 312 -6.25 -0.09 -15.90
N TYR A 313 -6.41 0.57 -14.78
CA TYR A 313 -5.41 1.50 -14.27
C TYR A 313 -4.10 0.81 -13.82
N CYS A 314 -4.14 -0.47 -13.48
CA CYS A 314 -2.96 -1.19 -13.02
C CYS A 314 -1.82 -1.24 -14.03
N GLU A 315 -2.11 -1.09 -15.33
CA GLU A 315 -1.10 -1.03 -16.38
C GLU A 315 -0.16 0.17 -16.26
N ASP A 316 -0.61 1.27 -15.65
CA ASP A 316 0.17 2.48 -15.46
C ASP A 316 1.16 2.37 -14.31
N TYR A 317 0.97 1.41 -13.39
CA TYR A 317 1.76 1.22 -12.19
C TYR A 317 2.74 0.05 -12.27
N THR A 318 3.02 -0.48 -13.46
CA THR A 318 4.00 -1.56 -13.64
C THR A 318 5.39 -1.12 -13.24
N ALA A 319 6.23 -2.06 -12.78
CA ALA A 319 7.61 -1.78 -12.38
C ALA A 319 8.39 -0.99 -13.45
N LYS A 320 8.23 -1.34 -14.73
CA LYS A 320 8.92 -0.65 -15.83
C LYS A 320 8.48 0.80 -15.98
N LYS A 321 7.17 1.09 -15.93
CA LYS A 321 6.64 2.47 -16.06
C LYS A 321 7.06 3.31 -14.86
N VAL A 322 6.88 2.78 -13.65
CA VAL A 322 7.21 3.51 -12.43
C VAL A 322 8.72 3.75 -12.30
N MET A 323 9.57 2.79 -12.67
CA MET A 323 11.02 3.02 -12.62
C MET A 323 11.51 3.98 -13.71
N ASN A 324 10.78 4.14 -14.80
CA ASN A 324 11.03 5.26 -15.73
C ASN A 324 10.67 6.60 -15.08
N GLU A 325 9.53 6.74 -14.39
CA GLU A 325 9.20 7.94 -13.60
C GLU A 325 10.28 8.22 -12.55
N PHE A 326 10.69 7.19 -11.80
CA PHE A 326 11.75 7.27 -10.81
C PHE A 326 13.06 7.84 -11.40
N ASN A 327 13.46 7.34 -12.56
CA ASN A 327 14.64 7.82 -13.25
C ASN A 327 14.50 9.28 -13.70
N GLU A 328 13.35 9.65 -14.27
CA GLU A 328 13.10 11.03 -14.74
C GLU A 328 13.06 12.04 -13.58
N VAL A 329 12.38 11.68 -12.49
CA VAL A 329 12.16 12.59 -11.35
C VAL A 329 13.39 12.67 -10.46
N TYR A 330 14.09 11.57 -10.23
CA TYR A 330 15.12 11.48 -9.20
C TYR A 330 16.54 11.44 -9.73
N LEU A 331 16.77 10.86 -10.90
CA LEU A 331 18.15 10.55 -11.33
C LEU A 331 18.64 11.43 -12.50
N LYS A 332 17.75 12.12 -13.18
CA LYS A 332 18.10 13.15 -14.17
C LYS A 332 18.10 14.53 -13.53
#